data_550a36c817d75c70a8d1dc1d7b6f79f6
#
_entry.id   550a36c817d75c70a8d1dc1d7b6f79f6
#
_cell.length_a   1.000
_cell.length_b   1.000
_cell.length_c   1.000
_cell.angle_alpha   90.00
_cell.angle_beta   90.00
_cell.angle_gamma   90.00
#
_symmetry.space_group_name_H-M   'P 1'
#
loop_
_entity.id
_entity.type
_entity.pdbx_description
1 polymer ?
#
loop_
_entity_poly.entity_id
_entity_poly.type
_entity_poly.pdbx_seq_one_letter_code
_entity_poly.pdbx_strand_id
1 'polypeptide(L)'
;MLLRIRSQQEQKEVSGATIWIHCASGEFEYAKSILREVKDINPRAKILVSYFSPSYKTQIEKTNLVDYSQILPLDLAGPIQNFIKKFKPTALIIARSDLWPELLNQCAKSNIPTLLFSHTKSSVNPLLKPFEKTIYNLLTDIYVVSESDKESLEKITDKSVVVAGDTRYDQVQFRLQNRIASSKSQIYEGRNFFIAGSTWPEDEAALIYALTQIQDLPTVLVPHENDEAHLQNLEKELTRADLKSVRFSQIETWPEDTVLIVDQMGLLADLYAHCKFAFVGGSFKKKVHSVMEPLGAKKPVIVGPFYKNNREAIIFSQVRLDSNTTAVSVAQTQEELHSLLLQINKL
;
A
#
# COMPACT_ATOMS: atom_id res chain seq x y z
N MET A 1 7.52 -4.65 -24.56
CA MET A 1 7.28 -5.80 -25.47
C MET A 1 8.50 -6.70 -25.62
N LEU A 2 9.65 -6.20 -26.07
CA LEU A 2 10.89 -6.99 -26.25
C LEU A 2 11.40 -7.68 -24.97
N LEU A 3 11.29 -7.06 -23.79
CA LEU A 3 11.65 -7.66 -22.49
C LEU A 3 10.79 -8.88 -22.15
N ARG A 4 9.49 -8.87 -22.50
CA ARG A 4 8.57 -9.99 -22.27
C ARG A 4 8.91 -11.21 -23.18
N ILE A 5 9.45 -10.96 -24.36
CA ILE A 5 9.86 -12.03 -25.28
C ILE A 5 11.20 -12.64 -24.85
N ARG A 6 12.16 -11.82 -24.43
CA ARG A 6 13.49 -12.28 -23.97
C ARG A 6 13.47 -13.05 -22.66
N SER A 7 12.59 -12.68 -21.71
CA SER A 7 12.52 -13.35 -20.41
C SER A 7 12.02 -14.82 -20.49
N GLN A 8 11.43 -15.21 -21.61
CA GLN A 8 10.97 -16.59 -21.81
C GLN A 8 12.08 -17.57 -22.21
N GLN A 9 13.27 -17.09 -22.63
CA GLN A 9 14.34 -17.92 -23.17
C GLN A 9 15.34 -18.48 -22.16
N GLU A 10 15.40 -17.95 -20.94
CA GLU A 10 16.52 -18.22 -19.99
C GLU A 10 16.21 -19.14 -18.80
N GLN A 11 15.21 -20.06 -18.85
CA GLN A 11 14.81 -20.66 -17.60
C GLN A 11 14.87 -22.18 -17.51
N LYS A 12 15.33 -22.66 -16.33
CA LYS A 12 15.35 -24.06 -15.89
C LYS A 12 13.92 -24.62 -15.76
N GLU A 13 13.75 -25.91 -16.10
CA GLU A 13 12.50 -26.64 -15.82
C GLU A 13 12.18 -26.65 -14.33
N VAL A 14 10.92 -26.39 -14.01
CA VAL A 14 10.42 -26.40 -12.63
C VAL A 14 9.87 -27.77 -12.30
N SER A 15 10.37 -28.39 -11.23
CA SER A 15 9.86 -29.68 -10.73
C SER A 15 8.85 -29.45 -9.60
N GLY A 16 7.69 -30.13 -9.68
CA GLY A 16 6.69 -30.18 -8.61
C GLY A 16 5.49 -29.26 -8.81
N ALA A 17 4.52 -29.38 -7.90
CA ALA A 17 3.31 -28.57 -7.90
C ALA A 17 3.64 -27.11 -7.51
N THR A 18 3.15 -26.17 -8.29
CA THR A 18 3.46 -24.74 -8.12
C THR A 18 2.16 -23.95 -7.95
N ILE A 19 2.08 -23.11 -6.94
CA ILE A 19 1.02 -22.11 -6.80
C ILE A 19 1.47 -20.85 -7.53
N TRP A 20 0.67 -20.42 -8.49
CA TRP A 20 0.95 -19.24 -9.30
C TRP A 20 0.18 -18.04 -8.74
N ILE A 21 0.88 -16.96 -8.41
CA ILE A 21 0.29 -15.69 -7.98
C ILE A 21 0.61 -14.63 -9.03
N HIS A 22 -0.43 -13.93 -9.49
CA HIS A 22 -0.28 -12.83 -10.44
C HIS A 22 -0.57 -11.49 -9.76
N CYS A 23 0.38 -10.56 -9.88
CA CYS A 23 0.29 -9.19 -9.38
C CYS A 23 0.85 -8.24 -10.44
N ALA A 24 0.07 -7.25 -10.92
CA ALA A 24 0.53 -6.33 -11.97
C ALA A 24 1.78 -5.56 -11.56
N SER A 25 1.77 -4.96 -10.37
CA SER A 25 2.89 -4.20 -9.80
C SER A 25 2.74 -4.09 -8.27
N GLY A 26 2.21 -2.98 -7.76
CA GLY A 26 1.96 -2.72 -6.33
C GLY A 26 0.99 -3.70 -5.67
N GLU A 27 0.23 -4.44 -6.44
CA GLU A 27 -0.63 -5.53 -5.97
C GLU A 27 0.15 -6.65 -5.27
N PHE A 28 1.47 -6.68 -5.40
CA PHE A 28 2.32 -7.59 -4.63
C PHE A 28 2.19 -7.39 -3.11
N GLU A 29 1.92 -6.17 -2.66
CA GLU A 29 1.65 -5.91 -1.23
C GLU A 29 0.40 -6.64 -0.73
N TYR A 30 -0.61 -6.82 -1.57
CA TYR A 30 -1.80 -7.62 -1.25
C TYR A 30 -1.49 -9.11 -1.20
N ALA A 31 -0.57 -9.56 -2.05
CA ALA A 31 -0.22 -10.98 -2.14
C ALA A 31 0.64 -11.46 -0.96
N LYS A 32 1.42 -10.60 -0.32
CA LYS A 32 2.37 -10.99 0.74
C LYS A 32 1.75 -11.74 1.91
N SER A 33 0.53 -11.38 2.33
CA SER A 33 -0.18 -12.11 3.39
C SER A 33 -0.55 -13.51 2.94
N ILE A 34 -1.08 -13.66 1.71
CA ILE A 34 -1.42 -14.97 1.13
C ILE A 34 -0.16 -15.83 0.94
N LEU A 35 0.94 -15.22 0.49
CA LEU A 35 2.22 -15.95 0.35
C LEU A 35 2.69 -16.56 1.68
N ARG A 36 2.57 -15.80 2.78
CA ARG A 36 2.91 -16.29 4.13
C ARG A 36 2.00 -17.44 4.52
N GLU A 37 0.68 -17.27 4.43
CA GLU A 37 -0.28 -18.32 4.75
C GLU A 37 -0.03 -19.60 3.96
N VAL A 38 0.25 -19.50 2.66
CA VAL A 38 0.58 -20.65 1.82
C VAL A 38 1.83 -21.37 2.33
N LYS A 39 2.88 -20.61 2.69
CA LYS A 39 4.13 -21.20 3.23
C LYS A 39 3.95 -21.76 4.63
N ASP A 40 3.10 -21.15 5.45
CA ASP A 40 2.80 -21.63 6.81
C ASP A 40 1.99 -22.94 6.77
N ILE A 41 0.99 -23.03 5.88
CA ILE A 41 0.20 -24.26 5.68
C ILE A 41 1.03 -25.37 5.01
N ASN A 42 1.83 -25.01 4.01
CA ASN A 42 2.68 -25.94 3.28
C ASN A 42 4.06 -25.34 2.97
N PRO A 43 5.04 -25.51 3.87
CA PRO A 43 6.40 -24.97 3.68
C PRO A 43 7.11 -25.49 2.41
N ARG A 44 6.67 -26.62 1.85
CA ARG A 44 7.24 -27.20 0.62
C ARG A 44 6.56 -26.68 -0.65
N ALA A 45 5.48 -25.92 -0.55
CA ALA A 45 4.82 -25.35 -1.71
C ALA A 45 5.80 -24.47 -2.50
N LYS A 46 5.84 -24.67 -3.81
CA LYS A 46 6.59 -23.79 -4.71
C LYS A 46 5.69 -22.63 -5.11
N ILE A 47 6.20 -21.43 -5.03
CA ILE A 47 5.46 -20.21 -5.35
C ILE A 47 6.11 -19.53 -6.54
N LEU A 48 5.29 -19.36 -7.59
CA LEU A 48 5.60 -18.56 -8.77
C LEU A 48 4.86 -17.23 -8.68
N VAL A 49 5.57 -16.13 -8.73
CA VAL A 49 4.94 -14.80 -8.87
C VAL A 49 5.17 -14.28 -10.27
N SER A 50 4.08 -13.96 -10.98
CA SER A 50 4.17 -13.21 -12.23
C SER A 50 3.75 -11.76 -12.04
N TYR A 51 4.43 -10.84 -12.72
CA TYR A 51 4.19 -9.41 -12.66
C TYR A 51 4.17 -8.79 -14.06
N PHE A 52 3.55 -7.63 -14.19
CA PHE A 52 3.52 -6.89 -15.46
C PHE A 52 4.60 -5.80 -15.49
N SER A 53 4.69 -4.99 -14.44
CA SER A 53 5.65 -3.89 -14.35
C SER A 53 6.97 -4.34 -13.69
N PRO A 54 8.12 -4.02 -14.29
CA PRO A 54 9.42 -4.35 -13.69
C PRO A 54 9.73 -3.57 -12.40
N SER A 55 8.96 -2.54 -12.05
CA SER A 55 9.18 -1.71 -10.86
C SER A 55 9.18 -2.49 -9.54
N TYR A 56 8.42 -3.59 -9.47
CA TYR A 56 8.37 -4.46 -8.29
C TYR A 56 9.27 -5.69 -8.35
N LYS A 57 9.99 -5.91 -9.44
CA LYS A 57 10.87 -7.07 -9.63
C LYS A 57 11.82 -7.26 -8.44
N THR A 58 12.56 -6.23 -8.09
CA THR A 58 13.54 -6.29 -6.98
C THR A 58 12.90 -6.62 -5.64
N GLN A 59 11.70 -6.12 -5.36
CA GLN A 59 11.00 -6.43 -4.11
C GLN A 59 10.49 -7.86 -4.09
N ILE A 60 10.02 -8.39 -5.22
CA ILE A 60 9.60 -9.78 -5.36
C ILE A 60 10.78 -10.73 -5.19
N GLU A 61 11.92 -10.42 -5.82
CA GLU A 61 13.13 -11.26 -5.77
C GLU A 61 13.85 -11.24 -4.41
N LYS A 62 13.71 -10.15 -3.63
CA LYS A 62 14.31 -10.04 -2.30
C LYS A 62 13.57 -10.81 -1.21
N THR A 63 12.32 -11.22 -1.44
CA THR A 63 11.57 -11.95 -0.43
C THR A 63 11.89 -13.45 -0.47
N ASN A 64 11.98 -14.07 0.70
CA ASN A 64 12.14 -15.52 0.86
C ASN A 64 10.83 -16.31 0.64
N LEU A 65 9.72 -15.62 0.38
CA LEU A 65 8.40 -16.22 0.15
C LEU A 65 8.20 -16.71 -1.28
N VAL A 66 9.04 -16.29 -2.22
CA VAL A 66 8.87 -16.53 -3.66
C VAL A 66 9.98 -17.43 -4.18
N ASP A 67 9.64 -18.55 -4.79
CA ASP A 67 10.59 -19.48 -5.39
C ASP A 67 10.95 -19.08 -6.84
N TYR A 68 9.97 -18.55 -7.60
CA TYR A 68 10.14 -18.14 -8.99
C TYR A 68 9.46 -16.80 -9.25
N SER A 69 10.16 -15.88 -9.92
CA SER A 69 9.60 -14.60 -10.35
C SER A 69 9.69 -14.43 -11.86
N GLN A 70 8.62 -13.97 -12.51
CA GLN A 70 8.56 -13.85 -13.96
C GLN A 70 7.69 -12.68 -14.41
N ILE A 71 8.10 -12.04 -15.52
CA ILE A 71 7.19 -11.15 -16.24
C ILE A 71 6.07 -12.00 -16.87
N LEU A 72 4.81 -11.58 -16.69
CA LEU A 72 3.68 -12.23 -17.35
C LEU A 72 3.91 -12.22 -18.87
N PRO A 73 3.78 -13.35 -19.56
CA PRO A 73 3.90 -13.39 -21.03
C PRO A 73 2.82 -12.53 -21.70
N LEU A 74 2.94 -12.32 -23.00
CA LEU A 74 1.88 -11.70 -23.80
C LEU A 74 0.59 -12.51 -23.65
N ASP A 75 -0.55 -11.83 -23.50
CA ASP A 75 -1.86 -12.45 -23.33
C ASP A 75 -2.37 -13.04 -24.66
N LEU A 76 -1.66 -14.07 -25.12
CA LEU A 76 -1.93 -14.85 -26.32
C LEU A 76 -1.86 -16.35 -25.99
N ALA A 77 -2.63 -17.18 -26.68
CA ALA A 77 -2.76 -18.60 -26.40
C ALA A 77 -1.41 -19.34 -26.32
N GLY A 78 -0.56 -19.20 -27.32
CA GLY A 78 0.74 -19.89 -27.38
C GLY A 78 1.68 -19.53 -26.23
N PRO A 79 1.99 -18.24 -25.98
CA PRO A 79 2.83 -17.81 -24.87
C PRO A 79 2.30 -18.25 -23.50
N ILE A 80 0.99 -18.14 -23.25
CA ILE A 80 0.39 -18.56 -21.97
C ILE A 80 0.44 -20.09 -21.82
N GLN A 81 0.12 -20.86 -22.85
CA GLN A 81 0.24 -22.32 -22.81
C GLN A 81 1.68 -22.78 -22.52
N ASN A 82 2.67 -22.16 -23.15
CA ASN A 82 4.08 -22.47 -22.89
C ASN A 82 4.47 -22.15 -21.44
N PHE A 83 3.95 -21.06 -20.89
CA PHE A 83 4.15 -20.69 -19.51
C PHE A 83 3.53 -21.72 -18.54
N ILE A 84 2.28 -22.13 -18.79
CA ILE A 84 1.58 -23.17 -18.02
C ILE A 84 2.33 -24.49 -18.08
N LYS A 85 2.73 -24.94 -19.29
CA LYS A 85 3.49 -26.19 -19.47
C LYS A 85 4.82 -26.17 -18.71
N LYS A 86 5.50 -25.04 -18.68
CA LYS A 86 6.79 -24.85 -18.02
C LYS A 86 6.67 -24.92 -16.49
N PHE A 87 5.75 -24.16 -15.91
CA PHE A 87 5.64 -24.03 -14.46
C PHE A 87 4.66 -25.01 -13.82
N LYS A 88 3.80 -25.66 -14.60
CA LYS A 88 2.80 -26.65 -14.16
C LYS A 88 2.04 -26.18 -12.91
N PRO A 89 1.43 -24.97 -12.93
CA PRO A 89 0.75 -24.45 -11.76
C PRO A 89 -0.48 -25.30 -11.43
N THR A 90 -0.71 -25.52 -10.13
CA THR A 90 -1.88 -26.24 -9.61
C THR A 90 -3.05 -25.30 -9.30
N ALA A 91 -2.77 -24.02 -9.14
CA ALA A 91 -3.76 -22.96 -8.97
C ALA A 91 -3.16 -21.62 -9.43
N LEU A 92 -4.03 -20.72 -9.90
CA LEU A 92 -3.70 -19.31 -10.15
C LEU A 92 -4.46 -18.43 -9.15
N ILE A 93 -3.76 -17.53 -8.48
CA ILE A 93 -4.34 -16.56 -7.57
C ILE A 93 -4.01 -15.16 -8.10
N ILE A 94 -5.04 -14.35 -8.36
CA ILE A 94 -4.90 -13.01 -8.95
C ILE A 94 -5.22 -11.96 -7.90
N ALA A 95 -4.32 -10.98 -7.76
CA ALA A 95 -4.52 -9.85 -6.87
C ALA A 95 -5.33 -8.75 -7.54
N ARG A 96 -6.41 -8.33 -6.88
CA ARG A 96 -7.24 -7.16 -7.20
C ARG A 96 -8.00 -7.24 -8.52
N SER A 97 -7.43 -6.76 -9.62
CA SER A 97 -8.21 -6.52 -10.86
C SER A 97 -7.46 -6.80 -12.15
N ASP A 98 -6.28 -7.38 -12.08
CA ASP A 98 -5.47 -7.61 -13.28
C ASP A 98 -5.90 -8.89 -14.02
N LEU A 99 -7.10 -8.85 -14.59
CA LEU A 99 -7.74 -9.97 -15.28
C LEU A 99 -7.38 -9.96 -16.77
N TRP A 100 -6.58 -10.92 -17.20
CA TRP A 100 -6.15 -11.10 -18.57
C TRP A 100 -6.99 -12.18 -19.25
N PRO A 101 -7.80 -11.84 -20.28
CA PRO A 101 -8.79 -12.76 -20.86
C PRO A 101 -8.20 -14.08 -21.33
N GLU A 102 -7.08 -14.05 -22.07
CA GLU A 102 -6.49 -15.27 -22.60
C GLU A 102 -5.79 -16.10 -21.51
N LEU A 103 -5.17 -15.44 -20.52
CA LEU A 103 -4.65 -16.10 -19.32
C LEU A 103 -5.75 -16.93 -18.63
N LEU A 104 -6.89 -16.31 -18.34
CA LEU A 104 -8.03 -16.97 -17.70
C LEU A 104 -8.59 -18.12 -18.56
N ASN A 105 -8.73 -17.90 -19.86
CA ASN A 105 -9.20 -18.91 -20.81
C ASN A 105 -8.25 -20.12 -20.85
N GLN A 106 -6.94 -19.91 -20.85
CA GLN A 106 -5.97 -21.02 -20.88
C GLN A 106 -5.90 -21.76 -19.55
N CYS A 107 -6.06 -21.07 -18.41
CA CYS A 107 -6.18 -21.70 -17.11
C CYS A 107 -7.44 -22.56 -17.03
N ALA A 108 -8.60 -22.06 -17.47
CA ALA A 108 -9.84 -22.82 -17.53
C ALA A 108 -9.72 -24.06 -18.43
N LYS A 109 -9.14 -23.95 -19.63
CA LYS A 109 -8.88 -25.08 -20.55
C LYS A 109 -7.91 -26.11 -19.95
N SER A 110 -7.04 -25.70 -19.07
CA SER A 110 -6.06 -26.58 -18.41
C SER A 110 -6.54 -27.10 -17.05
N ASN A 111 -7.82 -26.85 -16.68
CA ASN A 111 -8.41 -27.18 -15.38
C ASN A 111 -7.60 -26.63 -14.18
N ILE A 112 -6.99 -25.44 -14.34
CA ILE A 112 -6.29 -24.75 -13.28
C ILE A 112 -7.30 -23.83 -12.57
N PRO A 113 -7.64 -24.10 -11.30
CA PRO A 113 -8.52 -23.23 -10.53
C PRO A 113 -7.91 -21.84 -10.42
N THR A 114 -8.73 -20.82 -10.67
CA THR A 114 -8.30 -19.42 -10.69
C THR A 114 -9.11 -18.61 -9.70
N LEU A 115 -8.44 -18.05 -8.70
CA LEU A 115 -9.04 -17.29 -7.62
C LEU A 115 -8.68 -15.81 -7.77
N LEU A 116 -9.66 -14.94 -7.57
CA LEU A 116 -9.48 -13.50 -7.50
C LEU A 116 -9.66 -13.05 -6.07
N PHE A 117 -8.71 -12.29 -5.52
CA PHE A 117 -8.79 -11.85 -4.12
C PHE A 117 -8.56 -10.34 -3.97
N SER A 118 -9.04 -9.80 -2.84
CA SER A 118 -9.04 -8.36 -2.51
C SER A 118 -9.61 -7.51 -3.65
N HIS A 119 -10.60 -8.07 -4.36
CA HIS A 119 -11.19 -7.39 -5.50
C HIS A 119 -12.15 -6.29 -5.07
N THR A 120 -12.05 -5.16 -5.76
CA THR A 120 -13.01 -4.05 -5.63
C THR A 120 -13.61 -3.76 -6.99
N LYS A 121 -14.93 -3.74 -7.06
CA LYS A 121 -15.60 -3.43 -8.33
C LYS A 121 -15.49 -1.95 -8.65
N SER A 122 -14.73 -1.63 -9.68
CA SER A 122 -14.70 -0.29 -10.26
C SER A 122 -15.72 -0.13 -11.39
N SER A 123 -16.11 1.10 -11.68
CA SER A 123 -16.94 1.38 -12.87
C SER A 123 -16.16 1.02 -14.14
N VAL A 124 -16.74 0.17 -14.96
CA VAL A 124 -16.15 -0.25 -16.24
C VAL A 124 -16.74 0.56 -17.38
N ASN A 125 -15.93 0.79 -18.39
CA ASN A 125 -16.40 1.38 -19.63
C ASN A 125 -17.64 0.63 -20.14
N PRO A 126 -18.78 1.30 -20.40
CA PRO A 126 -20.02 0.66 -20.84
C PRO A 126 -19.86 -0.28 -22.04
N LEU A 127 -18.90 0.00 -22.93
CA LEU A 127 -18.58 -0.83 -24.10
C LEU A 127 -17.98 -2.20 -23.72
N LEU A 128 -17.38 -2.34 -22.54
CA LEU A 128 -16.77 -3.58 -22.07
C LEU A 128 -17.72 -4.43 -21.22
N LYS A 129 -18.87 -3.89 -20.80
CA LYS A 129 -19.84 -4.61 -19.96
C LYS A 129 -20.25 -5.98 -20.50
N PRO A 130 -20.49 -6.19 -21.82
CA PRO A 130 -20.85 -7.51 -22.33
C PRO A 130 -19.77 -8.57 -22.11
N PHE A 131 -18.50 -8.16 -22.02
CA PHE A 131 -17.38 -9.07 -21.83
C PHE A 131 -17.10 -9.38 -20.35
N GLU A 132 -17.58 -8.54 -19.42
CA GLU A 132 -17.34 -8.72 -17.99
C GLU A 132 -17.86 -10.09 -17.50
N LYS A 133 -19.10 -10.44 -17.83
CA LYS A 133 -19.68 -11.72 -17.44
C LYS A 133 -18.81 -12.90 -17.88
N THR A 134 -18.34 -12.88 -19.11
CA THR A 134 -17.46 -13.91 -19.65
C THR A 134 -16.16 -14.02 -18.88
N ILE A 135 -15.53 -12.89 -18.57
CA ILE A 135 -14.26 -12.84 -17.82
C ILE A 135 -14.44 -13.36 -16.40
N TYR A 136 -15.44 -12.86 -15.65
CA TYR A 136 -15.67 -13.31 -14.29
C TYR A 136 -16.10 -14.79 -14.22
N ASN A 137 -16.81 -15.30 -15.22
CA ASN A 137 -17.23 -16.70 -15.28
C ASN A 137 -16.08 -17.67 -15.60
N LEU A 138 -14.90 -17.19 -16.03
CA LEU A 138 -13.68 -17.98 -16.15
C LEU A 138 -12.98 -18.22 -14.80
N LEU A 139 -13.31 -17.42 -13.78
CA LEU A 139 -12.78 -17.59 -12.43
C LEU A 139 -13.45 -18.78 -11.73
N THR A 140 -12.76 -19.38 -10.78
CA THR A 140 -13.32 -20.42 -9.89
C THR A 140 -14.03 -19.77 -8.72
N ASP A 141 -13.35 -18.88 -7.99
CA ASP A 141 -13.88 -18.16 -6.83
C ASP A 141 -13.46 -16.70 -6.86
N ILE A 142 -14.32 -15.85 -6.29
CA ILE A 142 -14.10 -14.40 -6.23
C ILE A 142 -14.23 -13.92 -4.78
N TYR A 143 -13.16 -13.37 -4.24
CA TYR A 143 -13.09 -12.79 -2.91
C TYR A 143 -13.00 -11.27 -2.99
N VAL A 144 -14.01 -10.59 -2.49
CA VAL A 144 -14.16 -9.13 -2.57
C VAL A 144 -13.92 -8.44 -1.23
N VAL A 145 -13.70 -7.14 -1.28
CA VAL A 145 -13.37 -6.35 -0.09
C VAL A 145 -14.62 -5.99 0.73
N SER A 146 -15.78 -5.78 0.10
CA SER A 146 -16.98 -5.30 0.80
C SER A 146 -18.27 -5.90 0.25
N GLU A 147 -19.36 -5.79 1.03
CA GLU A 147 -20.69 -6.21 0.60
C GLU A 147 -21.15 -5.47 -0.68
N SER A 148 -20.85 -4.18 -0.80
CA SER A 148 -21.20 -3.42 -2.00
C SER A 148 -20.45 -3.91 -3.25
N ASP A 149 -19.21 -4.41 -3.10
CA ASP A 149 -18.47 -5.04 -4.19
C ASP A 149 -19.14 -6.38 -4.57
N LYS A 150 -19.56 -7.17 -3.57
CA LYS A 150 -20.29 -8.44 -3.75
C LYS A 150 -21.60 -8.23 -4.49
N GLU A 151 -22.47 -7.36 -4.00
CA GLU A 151 -23.76 -7.04 -4.64
C GLU A 151 -23.60 -6.58 -6.08
N SER A 152 -22.53 -5.84 -6.36
CA SER A 152 -22.22 -5.35 -7.71
C SER A 152 -21.80 -6.47 -8.64
N LEU A 153 -21.05 -7.47 -8.15
CA LEU A 153 -20.57 -8.59 -8.95
C LEU A 153 -21.62 -9.68 -9.13
N GLU A 154 -22.44 -9.95 -8.14
CA GLU A 154 -23.55 -10.94 -8.23
C GLU A 154 -24.56 -10.59 -9.34
N LYS A 155 -24.61 -9.32 -9.76
CA LYS A 155 -25.40 -8.87 -10.92
C LYS A 155 -24.73 -9.18 -12.27
N ILE A 156 -23.45 -9.57 -12.27
CA ILE A 156 -22.63 -9.71 -13.47
C ILE A 156 -22.22 -11.16 -13.69
N THR A 157 -21.94 -11.94 -12.65
CA THR A 157 -21.42 -13.29 -12.75
C THR A 157 -22.31 -14.28 -12.02
N ASP A 158 -22.30 -15.53 -12.49
CA ASP A 158 -22.99 -16.68 -11.85
C ASP A 158 -22.05 -17.38 -10.83
N LYS A 159 -20.84 -16.87 -10.62
CA LYS A 159 -19.85 -17.45 -9.70
C LYS A 159 -20.11 -17.06 -8.26
N SER A 160 -19.63 -17.89 -7.33
CA SER A 160 -19.64 -17.56 -5.91
C SER A 160 -18.79 -16.31 -5.64
N VAL A 161 -19.37 -15.34 -4.96
CA VAL A 161 -18.70 -14.12 -4.53
C VAL A 161 -18.73 -14.05 -3.01
N VAL A 162 -17.55 -14.02 -2.39
CA VAL A 162 -17.39 -14.03 -0.93
C VAL A 162 -16.73 -12.74 -0.46
N VAL A 163 -17.27 -12.11 0.57
CA VAL A 163 -16.63 -10.98 1.22
C VAL A 163 -15.53 -11.49 2.16
N ALA A 164 -14.29 -11.20 1.83
CA ALA A 164 -13.11 -11.62 2.59
C ALA A 164 -12.26 -10.45 3.11
N GLY A 165 -12.59 -9.21 2.74
CA GLY A 165 -11.82 -8.04 3.11
C GLY A 165 -10.62 -7.75 2.20
N ASP A 166 -9.77 -6.84 2.64
CA ASP A 166 -8.57 -6.40 1.91
C ASP A 166 -7.32 -6.93 2.62
N THR A 167 -6.58 -7.80 1.96
CA THR A 167 -5.36 -8.43 2.49
C THR A 167 -4.21 -7.46 2.79
N ARG A 168 -4.31 -6.19 2.36
CA ARG A 168 -3.38 -5.15 2.80
C ARG A 168 -3.46 -4.87 4.30
N TYR A 169 -4.65 -5.05 4.92
CA TYR A 169 -4.76 -4.91 6.37
C TYR A 169 -3.87 -5.91 7.10
N ASP A 170 -3.87 -7.17 6.64
CA ASP A 170 -3.02 -8.22 7.19
C ASP A 170 -1.54 -7.89 6.99
N GLN A 171 -1.18 -7.35 5.81
CA GLN A 171 0.18 -6.92 5.52
C GLN A 171 0.61 -5.75 6.41
N VAL A 172 -0.26 -4.79 6.65
CA VAL A 172 0.04 -3.66 7.56
C VAL A 172 0.20 -4.16 8.99
N GLN A 173 -0.69 -5.04 9.48
CA GLN A 173 -0.58 -5.64 10.81
C GLN A 173 0.72 -6.44 10.94
N PHE A 174 1.07 -7.23 9.94
CA PHE A 174 2.33 -7.96 9.93
C PHE A 174 3.55 -7.04 10.03
N ARG A 175 3.57 -5.93 9.28
CA ARG A 175 4.65 -4.94 9.36
C ARG A 175 4.77 -4.30 10.74
N LEU A 176 3.63 -3.94 11.34
CA LEU A 176 3.62 -3.34 12.66
C LEU A 176 4.08 -4.32 13.76
N GLN A 177 3.69 -5.59 13.66
CA GLN A 177 4.08 -6.63 14.61
C GLN A 177 5.56 -7.04 14.45
N ASN A 178 6.06 -7.05 13.22
CA ASN A 178 7.44 -7.45 12.88
C ASN A 178 8.32 -6.24 12.51
N ARG A 179 7.97 -5.05 13.01
CA ARG A 179 8.78 -3.86 12.76
C ARG A 179 10.16 -4.03 13.37
N ILE A 180 11.15 -3.64 12.62
CA ILE A 180 12.51 -3.52 13.14
C ILE A 180 12.59 -2.12 13.74
N ALA A 181 12.75 -2.07 15.05
CA ALA A 181 13.01 -0.79 15.73
C ALA A 181 14.29 -0.18 15.15
N SER A 182 14.29 1.13 14.98
CA SER A 182 15.50 1.85 14.60
C SER A 182 16.59 1.62 15.66
N SER A 183 17.84 1.52 15.25
CA SER A 183 18.97 1.52 16.19
C SER A 183 19.04 2.79 17.05
N LYS A 184 18.31 3.83 16.66
CA LYS A 184 18.17 5.11 17.35
C LYS A 184 16.75 5.34 17.86
N SER A 185 15.95 4.29 18.12
CA SER A 185 14.57 4.43 18.58
C SER A 185 14.45 5.20 19.90
N GLN A 186 15.48 5.17 20.75
CA GLN A 186 15.56 5.97 21.98
C GLN A 186 15.38 7.47 21.75
N ILE A 187 15.57 7.97 20.52
CA ILE A 187 15.38 9.40 20.18
C ILE A 187 13.91 9.80 20.31
N TYR A 188 12.97 8.91 20.01
CA TYR A 188 11.53 9.19 19.98
C TYR A 188 10.69 8.29 20.89
N GLU A 189 11.22 7.16 21.39
CA GLU A 189 10.49 6.28 22.31
C GLU A 189 10.09 7.02 23.59
N GLY A 190 8.84 6.83 24.01
CA GLY A 190 8.28 7.48 25.19
C GLY A 190 7.90 8.96 25.01
N ARG A 191 8.14 9.56 23.85
CA ARG A 191 7.69 10.92 23.55
C ARG A 191 6.29 10.91 22.91
N ASN A 192 5.49 11.88 23.29
CA ASN A 192 4.23 12.17 22.60
C ASN A 192 4.51 13.16 21.48
N PHE A 193 4.42 12.71 20.24
CA PHE A 193 4.70 13.58 19.09
C PHE A 193 3.67 13.41 17.97
N PHE A 194 3.52 14.46 17.20
CA PHE A 194 2.85 14.46 15.91
C PHE A 194 3.81 14.03 14.80
N ILE A 195 3.36 13.22 13.85
CA ILE A 195 4.14 12.86 12.68
C ILE A 195 3.43 13.25 11.39
N ALA A 196 4.16 13.87 10.47
CA ALA A 196 3.73 14.07 9.09
C ALA A 196 4.56 13.16 8.18
N GLY A 197 3.91 12.12 7.65
CA GLY A 197 4.57 11.09 6.86
C GLY A 197 4.33 11.22 5.36
N SER A 198 5.37 10.97 4.57
CA SER A 198 5.37 11.05 3.10
C SER A 198 4.95 12.42 2.58
N THR A 199 5.48 13.48 3.17
CA THR A 199 5.15 14.87 2.81
C THR A 199 5.78 15.29 1.49
N TRP A 200 5.06 16.18 0.79
CA TRP A 200 5.54 16.89 -0.39
C TRP A 200 5.64 18.39 -0.06
N PRO A 201 6.32 19.20 -0.89
CA PRO A 201 6.47 20.63 -0.62
C PRO A 201 5.16 21.37 -0.33
N GLU A 202 4.06 20.98 -1.00
CA GLU A 202 2.75 21.58 -0.79
C GLU A 202 2.15 21.22 0.59
N ASP A 203 2.40 19.98 1.07
CA ASP A 203 2.01 19.57 2.43
C ASP A 203 2.86 20.27 3.47
N GLU A 204 4.18 20.37 3.22
CA GLU A 204 5.15 21.00 4.10
C GLU A 204 4.86 22.49 4.31
N ALA A 205 4.48 23.20 3.25
CA ALA A 205 4.06 24.60 3.34
C ALA A 205 2.83 24.78 4.25
N ALA A 206 1.81 23.91 4.10
CA ALA A 206 0.63 23.96 4.96
C ALA A 206 0.95 23.59 6.42
N LEU A 207 1.83 22.60 6.63
CA LEU A 207 2.28 22.18 7.96
C LEU A 207 3.10 23.26 8.64
N ILE A 208 4.05 23.90 7.95
CA ILE A 208 4.86 24.99 8.48
C ILE A 208 3.94 26.14 8.94
N TYR A 209 2.98 26.56 8.10
CA TYR A 209 2.00 27.58 8.49
C TYR A 209 1.25 27.20 9.77
N ALA A 210 0.79 25.96 9.88
CA ALA A 210 0.06 25.51 11.07
C ALA A 210 0.95 25.45 12.32
N LEU A 211 2.19 24.99 12.18
CA LEU A 211 3.14 24.79 13.27
C LEU A 211 3.65 26.12 13.86
N THR A 212 3.77 27.18 13.05
CA THR A 212 4.14 28.52 13.58
C THR A 212 3.15 29.09 14.60
N GLN A 213 1.94 28.53 14.64
CA GLN A 213 0.85 29.00 15.49
C GLN A 213 0.60 28.05 16.68
N ILE A 214 1.38 26.97 16.80
CA ILE A 214 1.21 25.96 17.85
C ILE A 214 2.49 25.89 18.67
N GLN A 215 2.35 26.08 19.98
CA GLN A 215 3.43 25.86 20.94
C GLN A 215 3.37 24.41 21.46
N ASP A 216 4.51 23.86 21.84
CA ASP A 216 4.62 22.57 22.52
C ASP A 216 4.03 21.37 21.78
N LEU A 217 4.16 21.32 20.45
CA LEU A 217 3.84 20.15 19.64
C LEU A 217 5.11 19.52 19.07
N PRO A 218 5.72 18.54 19.77
CA PRO A 218 6.86 17.80 19.20
C PRO A 218 6.48 17.21 17.85
N THR A 219 7.23 17.58 16.82
CA THR A 219 6.87 17.30 15.43
C THR A 219 7.96 16.54 14.71
N VAL A 220 7.57 15.46 14.02
CA VAL A 220 8.40 14.67 13.11
C VAL A 220 7.92 14.87 11.69
N LEU A 221 8.80 15.31 10.80
CA LEU A 221 8.54 15.40 9.36
C LEU A 221 9.31 14.27 8.64
N VAL A 222 8.60 13.52 7.81
CA VAL A 222 9.16 12.45 6.99
C VAL A 222 8.85 12.73 5.52
N PRO A 223 9.73 13.43 4.80
CA PRO A 223 9.54 13.76 3.40
C PRO A 223 9.39 12.51 2.52
N HIS A 224 8.59 12.60 1.48
CA HIS A 224 8.44 11.53 0.49
C HIS A 224 9.70 11.36 -0.35
N GLU A 225 10.30 12.48 -0.74
CA GLU A 225 11.61 12.56 -1.39
C GLU A 225 12.61 13.09 -0.37
N ASN A 226 13.64 12.30 -0.08
CA ASN A 226 14.66 12.64 0.91
C ASN A 226 16.03 12.90 0.29
N ASP A 227 16.04 13.41 -0.94
CA ASP A 227 17.27 13.91 -1.55
C ASP A 227 17.76 15.19 -0.86
N GLU A 228 19.06 15.43 -0.95
CA GLU A 228 19.72 16.50 -0.21
C GLU A 228 19.17 17.90 -0.58
N ALA A 229 18.79 18.12 -1.84
CA ALA A 229 18.26 19.41 -2.29
C ALA A 229 16.91 19.71 -1.65
N HIS A 230 16.03 18.70 -1.56
CA HIS A 230 14.74 18.83 -0.91
C HIS A 230 14.88 19.06 0.60
N LEU A 231 15.73 18.27 1.28
CA LEU A 231 15.97 18.40 2.71
C LEU A 231 16.52 19.79 3.08
N GLN A 232 17.49 20.30 2.32
CA GLN A 232 18.02 21.65 2.51
C GLN A 232 16.97 22.73 2.29
N ASN A 233 16.08 22.55 1.32
CA ASN A 233 15.00 23.50 1.10
C ASN A 233 14.01 23.50 2.27
N LEU A 234 13.61 22.33 2.75
CA LEU A 234 12.72 22.20 3.91
C LEU A 234 13.33 22.84 5.17
N GLU A 235 14.62 22.61 5.43
CA GLU A 235 15.33 23.28 6.55
C GLU A 235 15.31 24.81 6.43
N LYS A 236 15.50 25.35 5.22
CA LYS A 236 15.42 26.78 4.97
C LYS A 236 14.03 27.35 5.21
N GLU A 237 12.99 26.67 4.74
CA GLU A 237 11.60 27.11 4.95
C GLU A 237 11.22 27.06 6.45
N LEU A 238 11.61 26.02 7.18
CA LEU A 238 11.44 25.96 8.63
C LEU A 238 12.17 27.11 9.34
N THR A 239 13.43 27.37 8.98
CA THR A 239 14.20 28.47 9.54
C THR A 239 13.58 29.85 9.26
N ARG A 240 13.04 30.07 8.04
CA ARG A 240 12.32 31.30 7.68
C ARG A 240 11.05 31.51 8.50
N ALA A 241 10.46 30.41 8.95
CA ALA A 241 9.27 30.40 9.78
C ALA A 241 9.59 30.43 11.29
N ASP A 242 10.86 30.67 11.68
CA ASP A 242 11.35 30.65 13.06
C ASP A 242 11.17 29.29 13.78
N LEU A 243 11.12 28.20 13.00
CA LEU A 243 11.06 26.83 13.50
C LEU A 243 12.45 26.20 13.44
N LYS A 244 12.96 25.78 14.59
CA LYS A 244 14.23 25.03 14.66
C LYS A 244 14.01 23.62 14.10
N SER A 245 14.99 23.09 13.39
CA SER A 245 14.94 21.73 12.88
C SER A 245 16.29 21.01 13.01
N VAL A 246 16.22 19.67 13.10
CA VAL A 246 17.39 18.78 13.10
C VAL A 246 17.10 17.55 12.27
N ARG A 247 18.13 16.98 11.64
CA ARG A 247 18.02 15.72 10.91
C ARG A 247 18.21 14.52 11.84
N PHE A 248 17.41 13.50 11.66
CA PHE A 248 17.47 12.26 12.43
C PHE A 248 18.86 11.60 12.36
N SER A 249 19.50 11.58 11.18
CA SER A 249 20.83 10.99 11.00
C SER A 249 21.92 11.67 11.82
N GLN A 250 21.75 12.97 12.14
CA GLN A 250 22.79 13.83 12.73
C GLN A 250 22.74 13.93 14.25
N ILE A 251 21.72 13.34 14.89
CA ILE A 251 21.51 13.48 16.34
C ILE A 251 21.52 12.14 17.07
N GLU A 252 21.86 12.17 18.35
CA GLU A 252 21.68 11.05 19.29
C GLU A 252 20.53 11.32 20.28
N THR A 253 20.17 12.58 20.46
CA THR A 253 19.03 13.02 21.29
C THR A 253 18.25 14.09 20.55
N TRP A 254 16.91 14.01 20.63
CA TRP A 254 16.04 14.99 20.00
C TRP A 254 15.85 16.20 20.94
N PRO A 255 16.36 17.40 20.57
CA PRO A 255 16.19 18.59 21.37
C PRO A 255 14.71 19.01 21.51
N GLU A 256 14.38 19.66 22.61
CA GLU A 256 13.06 20.28 22.79
C GLU A 256 12.87 21.42 21.78
N ASP A 257 11.63 21.77 21.50
CA ASP A 257 11.24 22.87 20.59
C ASP A 257 11.91 22.79 19.20
N THR A 258 12.12 21.58 18.74
CA THR A 258 12.82 21.34 17.47
C THR A 258 12.03 20.33 16.62
N VAL A 259 11.81 20.65 15.35
CA VAL A 259 11.23 19.75 14.37
C VAL A 259 12.27 18.69 13.97
N LEU A 260 11.90 17.42 14.08
CA LEU A 260 12.74 16.31 13.67
C LEU A 260 12.46 15.95 12.21
N ILE A 261 13.44 16.14 11.34
CA ILE A 261 13.36 15.74 9.93
C ILE A 261 13.97 14.35 9.79
N VAL A 262 13.19 13.39 9.30
CA VAL A 262 13.65 12.01 9.06
C VAL A 262 14.19 11.91 7.65
N ASP A 263 15.49 11.84 7.55
CA ASP A 263 16.28 11.77 6.31
C ASP A 263 16.71 10.33 5.95
N GLN A 264 16.08 9.32 6.57
CA GLN A 264 16.37 7.91 6.34
C GLN A 264 15.12 7.15 5.88
N MET A 265 15.31 6.22 4.95
CA MET A 265 14.23 5.37 4.43
C MET A 265 13.89 4.24 5.39
N GLY A 266 12.60 3.84 5.40
CA GLY A 266 12.14 2.62 6.08
C GLY A 266 11.74 2.76 7.53
N LEU A 267 11.81 3.96 8.12
CA LEU A 267 11.49 4.22 9.54
C LEU A 267 10.02 4.56 9.78
N LEU A 268 9.27 4.92 8.74
CA LEU A 268 7.93 5.50 8.88
C LEU A 268 6.94 4.59 9.62
N ALA A 269 6.96 3.28 9.35
CA ALA A 269 6.07 2.32 10.01
C ALA A 269 6.37 2.20 11.53
N ASP A 270 7.64 2.27 11.91
CA ASP A 270 8.05 2.28 13.32
C ASP A 270 7.63 3.59 14.01
N LEU A 271 7.88 4.73 13.37
CA LEU A 271 7.47 6.05 13.88
C LEU A 271 5.95 6.16 14.07
N TYR A 272 5.15 5.62 13.17
CA TYR A 272 3.69 5.57 13.33
C TYR A 272 3.25 4.78 14.57
N ALA A 273 3.98 3.75 14.97
CA ALA A 273 3.66 3.00 16.18
C ALA A 273 3.85 3.84 17.45
N HIS A 274 4.79 4.79 17.44
CA HIS A 274 5.15 5.61 18.61
C HIS A 274 4.46 6.99 18.63
N CYS A 275 3.99 7.51 17.51
CA CYS A 275 3.37 8.84 17.46
C CYS A 275 2.03 8.89 18.23
N LYS A 276 1.61 10.09 18.59
CA LYS A 276 0.27 10.34 19.15
C LYS A 276 -0.79 10.33 18.04
N PHE A 277 -0.56 11.05 16.95
CA PHE A 277 -1.40 11.11 15.76
C PHE A 277 -0.56 11.46 14.53
N ALA A 278 -1.13 11.31 13.34
CA ALA A 278 -0.40 11.43 12.09
C ALA A 278 -1.09 12.34 11.07
N PHE A 279 -0.29 12.99 10.25
CA PHE A 279 -0.70 13.55 8.95
C PHE A 279 -0.12 12.68 7.83
N VAL A 280 -0.90 12.43 6.77
CA VAL A 280 -0.43 11.69 5.61
C VAL A 280 -0.37 12.60 4.38
N GLY A 281 0.84 12.74 3.87
CA GLY A 281 1.17 13.63 2.77
C GLY A 281 0.64 13.23 1.40
N GLY A 282 0.93 14.07 0.40
CA GLY A 282 0.39 14.03 -0.95
C GLY A 282 -1.00 14.64 -1.03
N SER A 283 -1.61 14.91 0.12
CA SER A 283 -3.00 15.31 0.25
C SER A 283 -3.25 16.81 0.02
N PHE A 284 -2.24 17.65 0.08
CA PHE A 284 -2.29 19.05 -0.42
C PHE A 284 -1.74 19.19 -1.84
N LYS A 285 -1.06 18.17 -2.37
CA LYS A 285 -0.53 18.17 -3.74
C LYS A 285 -1.56 17.73 -4.78
N LYS A 286 -1.92 16.45 -4.81
CA LYS A 286 -2.87 15.88 -5.80
C LYS A 286 -3.61 14.64 -5.28
N LYS A 287 -2.96 13.81 -4.48
CA LYS A 287 -3.51 12.56 -3.98
C LYS A 287 -2.78 12.13 -2.71
N VAL A 288 -3.53 11.73 -1.71
CA VAL A 288 -3.00 11.22 -0.45
C VAL A 288 -2.28 9.88 -0.66
N HIS A 289 -1.21 9.67 0.11
CA HIS A 289 -0.55 8.39 0.26
C HIS A 289 -1.38 7.41 1.10
N SER A 290 -0.82 6.27 1.47
CA SER A 290 -1.53 5.26 2.26
C SER A 290 -1.77 5.72 3.69
N VAL A 291 -3.03 5.76 4.11
CA VAL A 291 -3.44 6.01 5.50
C VAL A 291 -3.47 4.74 6.36
N MET A 292 -3.21 3.58 5.76
CA MET A 292 -3.40 2.29 6.43
C MET A 292 -2.37 2.03 7.53
N GLU A 293 -1.13 2.51 7.37
CA GLU A 293 -0.08 2.29 8.38
C GLU A 293 -0.38 3.01 9.69
N PRO A 294 -0.66 4.32 9.72
CA PRO A 294 -1.05 4.99 10.96
C PRO A 294 -2.39 4.47 11.51
N LEU A 295 -3.39 4.18 10.67
CA LEU A 295 -4.64 3.57 11.12
C LEU A 295 -4.43 2.18 11.73
N GLY A 296 -3.59 1.35 11.12
CA GLY A 296 -3.20 0.04 11.66
C GLY A 296 -2.49 0.15 13.01
N ALA A 297 -1.71 1.20 13.22
CA ALA A 297 -1.10 1.56 14.51
C ALA A 297 -2.11 2.19 15.49
N LYS A 298 -3.41 2.24 15.13
CA LYS A 298 -4.50 2.84 15.92
C LYS A 298 -4.31 4.32 16.22
N LYS A 299 -3.74 5.06 15.26
CA LYS A 299 -3.50 6.49 15.40
C LYS A 299 -4.53 7.29 14.62
N PRO A 300 -5.08 8.38 15.18
CA PRO A 300 -5.87 9.35 14.42
C PRO A 300 -5.03 9.91 13.26
N VAL A 301 -5.67 10.12 12.12
CA VAL A 301 -5.01 10.57 10.90
C VAL A 301 -5.62 11.88 10.41
N ILE A 302 -4.78 12.81 10.00
CA ILE A 302 -5.20 14.02 9.28
C ILE A 302 -4.74 13.88 7.83
N VAL A 303 -5.59 14.31 6.90
CA VAL A 303 -5.27 14.43 5.47
C VAL A 303 -5.72 15.77 4.92
N GLY A 304 -5.13 16.22 3.83
CA GLY A 304 -5.56 17.42 3.11
C GLY A 304 -6.74 17.16 2.15
N PRO A 305 -7.07 18.14 1.29
CA PRO A 305 -8.28 18.11 0.44
C PRO A 305 -8.27 17.02 -0.63
N PHE A 306 -7.09 16.55 -1.07
CA PHE A 306 -6.98 15.56 -2.15
C PHE A 306 -6.86 14.13 -1.62
N TYR A 307 -7.86 13.65 -0.89
CA TYR A 307 -7.87 12.31 -0.27
C TYR A 307 -8.78 11.29 -0.97
N LYS A 308 -9.64 11.72 -1.88
CA LYS A 308 -10.67 10.87 -2.52
C LYS A 308 -10.11 9.76 -3.43
N ASN A 309 -8.82 9.78 -3.73
CA ASN A 309 -8.12 8.68 -4.39
C ASN A 309 -7.86 7.48 -3.48
N ASN A 310 -8.03 7.64 -2.17
CA ASN A 310 -7.74 6.61 -1.17
C ASN A 310 -9.05 6.17 -0.52
N ARG A 311 -9.44 4.91 -0.77
CA ARG A 311 -10.69 4.32 -0.27
C ARG A 311 -10.73 4.31 1.25
N GLU A 312 -9.63 3.98 1.90
CA GLU A 312 -9.54 3.89 3.34
C GLU A 312 -9.70 5.28 3.97
N ALA A 313 -9.10 6.31 3.38
CA ALA A 313 -9.30 7.68 3.84
C ALA A 313 -10.77 8.10 3.76
N ILE A 314 -11.51 7.70 2.70
CA ILE A 314 -12.95 7.97 2.58
C ILE A 314 -13.74 7.21 3.66
N ILE A 315 -13.50 5.89 3.83
CA ILE A 315 -14.23 5.06 4.80
C ILE A 315 -13.99 5.57 6.22
N PHE A 316 -12.73 5.76 6.59
CA PHE A 316 -12.37 6.14 7.95
C PHE A 316 -12.61 7.61 8.28
N SER A 317 -12.86 8.48 7.29
CA SER A 317 -13.37 9.83 7.53
C SER A 317 -14.82 9.85 8.08
N GLN A 318 -15.53 8.74 7.96
CA GLN A 318 -16.88 8.57 8.52
C GLN A 318 -16.88 7.85 9.88
N VAL A 319 -15.75 7.26 10.28
CA VAL A 319 -15.63 6.53 11.56
C VAL A 319 -15.26 7.52 12.66
N ARG A 320 -16.17 7.71 13.61
CA ARG A 320 -15.96 8.61 14.76
C ARG A 320 -15.11 7.93 15.84
N LEU A 321 -14.16 8.68 16.37
CA LEU A 321 -13.41 8.31 17.57
C LEU A 321 -14.05 8.91 18.83
N ASP A 322 -14.59 10.12 18.70
CA ASP A 322 -15.36 10.83 19.73
C ASP A 322 -16.42 11.75 19.08
N SER A 323 -16.99 12.68 19.86
CA SER A 323 -18.02 13.62 19.38
C SER A 323 -17.52 14.53 18.25
N ASN A 324 -16.23 14.84 18.21
CA ASN A 324 -15.66 15.88 17.34
C ASN A 324 -14.57 15.39 16.40
N THR A 325 -14.06 14.15 16.60
CA THR A 325 -12.91 13.62 15.85
C THR A 325 -13.29 12.34 15.13
N THR A 326 -12.84 12.20 13.90
CA THR A 326 -12.93 10.97 13.10
C THR A 326 -11.57 10.28 13.02
N ALA A 327 -11.57 8.99 12.68
CA ALA A 327 -10.32 8.23 12.51
C ALA A 327 -9.44 8.81 11.41
N VAL A 328 -10.06 9.38 10.36
CA VAL A 328 -9.38 10.24 9.37
C VAL A 328 -10.10 11.59 9.34
N SER A 329 -9.46 12.65 9.77
CA SER A 329 -9.95 14.01 9.71
C SER A 329 -9.41 14.72 8.45
N VAL A 330 -10.24 15.52 7.80
CA VAL A 330 -9.88 16.18 6.52
C VAL A 330 -9.75 17.69 6.74
N ALA A 331 -8.58 18.23 6.45
CA ALA A 331 -8.33 19.66 6.40
C ALA A 331 -8.45 20.16 4.95
N GLN A 332 -9.37 21.10 4.68
CA GLN A 332 -9.51 21.69 3.34
C GLN A 332 -8.49 22.80 3.10
N THR A 333 -8.06 23.46 4.18
CA THR A 333 -7.11 24.57 4.15
C THR A 333 -6.05 24.41 5.25
N GLN A 334 -5.01 25.25 5.20
CA GLN A 334 -3.97 25.27 6.22
C GLN A 334 -4.49 25.77 7.60
N GLU A 335 -5.54 26.62 7.62
CA GLU A 335 -6.20 27.08 8.84
C GLU A 335 -7.01 25.94 9.49
N GLU A 336 -7.69 25.13 8.67
CA GLU A 336 -8.36 23.93 9.17
C GLU A 336 -7.34 22.90 9.65
N LEU A 337 -6.20 22.75 8.98
CA LEU A 337 -5.11 21.89 9.43
C LEU A 337 -4.62 22.32 10.82
N HIS A 338 -4.35 23.61 11.02
CA HIS A 338 -3.99 24.14 12.33
C HIS A 338 -5.04 23.81 13.40
N SER A 339 -6.31 24.04 13.09
CA SER A 339 -7.43 23.75 14.02
C SER A 339 -7.51 22.27 14.39
N LEU A 340 -7.34 21.37 13.42
CA LEU A 340 -7.33 19.92 13.64
C LEU A 340 -6.12 19.45 14.44
N LEU A 341 -4.93 20.01 14.19
CA LEU A 341 -3.73 19.72 15.00
C LEU A 341 -3.96 20.04 16.46
N LEU A 342 -4.51 21.23 16.78
CA LEU A 342 -4.84 21.61 18.13
C LEU A 342 -5.91 20.72 18.78
N GLN A 343 -6.94 20.36 18.02
CA GLN A 343 -8.04 19.52 18.49
C GLN A 343 -7.55 18.11 18.84
N ILE A 344 -6.84 17.46 17.91
CA ILE A 344 -6.39 16.06 18.07
C ILE A 344 -5.25 15.98 19.11
N ASN A 345 -4.43 17.03 19.24
CA ASN A 345 -3.39 17.04 20.27
C ASN A 345 -3.95 17.04 21.71
N LYS A 346 -5.22 17.37 21.90
CA LYS A 346 -5.89 17.31 23.21
C LYS A 346 -6.46 15.94 23.56
N LEU A 347 -6.56 15.00 22.58
CA LEU A 347 -6.93 13.61 22.80
C LEU A 347 -5.79 12.84 23.50
#